data_c4099702d6909156be9542a0a3bbc58b
#
_entry.id   c4099702d6909156be9542a0a3bbc58b
#
_cell.length_a   1.000
_cell.length_b   1.000
_cell.length_c   1.000
_cell.angle_alpha   90.00
_cell.angle_beta   90.00
_cell.angle_gamma   90.00
#
_symmetry.space_group_name_H-M   'P 1'
#
loop_
_entity.id
_entity.type
_entity.pdbx_description
1 polymer ?
#
loop_
_entity_poly.entity_id
_entity_poly.type
_entity_poly.pdbx_seq_one_letter_code
_entity_poly.pdbx_strand_id
1 'polypeptide(L)'
;MLSILWNLAAFIIALGVLITVHEFGHFWVARRCGVRVERFSIGFGKALWRRTDRYGTEYVIALIPLGGYVKMLDERAEPVAPELRRHAFNNKTVGQRAAIIAAGPVANFIFAIFAYWLVFIIGVPGVRPVIGEITPNSIAAQAQIAPGTELKAVDGIETPDWDAVRLQLVSKIGDQQTTVSVAPFGSDQRQDKTLDLRHWAFEPNKQDPVSSLGIRPRGPQIEPVLSEVQANSAASKAGLQAGDRIVKVDGQPLTQWMKFVMFVRDNPGKPLALEIERQGSALSLTLTPDTKSVNGKAEGFAGVVPKIIPLPEEYKTIRQYGPFSAILEATDKTWQLMKLTVSMLGKLITGDVKLNNLSGPISIAQGAGMSAEFGVIYYLMFLALISVNLGIINLFPLPVLDGGHLLFLAIEKLKGGPVSERVQDFSYRIGSILLVLLMGLALFNDFSRL
;
A
#
# COMPACT_ATOMS: atom_id res chain seq x y z
N MET A 1 21.41 2.80 -7.66
CA MET A 1 21.69 1.37 -7.92
C MET A 1 21.40 0.50 -6.69
N LEU A 2 21.89 0.86 -5.50
CA LEU A 2 21.66 0.08 -4.27
C LEU A 2 20.17 0.00 -3.90
N SER A 3 19.41 1.10 -4.03
CA SER A 3 17.96 1.16 -3.77
C SER A 3 17.15 0.26 -4.72
N ILE A 4 17.54 0.19 -5.98
CA ILE A 4 16.86 -0.68 -6.96
C ILE A 4 17.06 -2.16 -6.59
N LEU A 5 18.29 -2.55 -6.22
CA LEU A 5 18.57 -3.92 -5.78
C LEU A 5 17.83 -4.26 -4.49
N TRP A 6 17.72 -3.32 -3.56
CA TRP A 6 16.95 -3.48 -2.33
C TRP A 6 15.45 -3.71 -2.60
N ASN A 7 14.85 -2.84 -3.42
CA ASN A 7 13.44 -2.96 -3.80
C ASN A 7 13.16 -4.29 -4.51
N LEU A 8 14.07 -4.71 -5.40
CA LEU A 8 13.96 -5.98 -6.10
C LEU A 8 14.07 -7.17 -5.13
N ALA A 9 15.01 -7.14 -4.20
CA ALA A 9 15.17 -8.20 -3.21
C ALA A 9 13.93 -8.30 -2.30
N ALA A 10 13.45 -7.18 -1.77
CA ALA A 10 12.23 -7.13 -0.97
C ALA A 10 11.00 -7.65 -1.75
N PHE A 11 10.88 -7.28 -3.02
CA PHE A 11 9.80 -7.74 -3.90
C PHE A 11 9.86 -9.26 -4.16
N ILE A 12 11.04 -9.80 -4.45
CA ILE A 12 11.23 -11.24 -4.68
C ILE A 12 10.85 -12.03 -3.42
N ILE A 13 11.27 -11.56 -2.24
CA ILE A 13 10.91 -12.19 -0.97
C ILE A 13 9.40 -12.13 -0.76
N ALA A 14 8.78 -10.96 -0.99
CA ALA A 14 7.33 -10.79 -0.87
C ALA A 14 6.56 -11.76 -1.77
N LEU A 15 6.90 -11.79 -3.06
CA LEU A 15 6.26 -12.71 -4.01
C LEU A 15 6.51 -14.17 -3.64
N GLY A 16 7.75 -14.52 -3.26
CA GLY A 16 8.08 -15.88 -2.85
C GLY A 16 7.22 -16.36 -1.69
N VAL A 17 7.05 -15.54 -0.65
CA VAL A 17 6.19 -15.86 0.50
C VAL A 17 4.73 -15.98 0.08
N LEU A 18 4.19 -14.97 -0.61
CA LEU A 18 2.76 -14.90 -0.93
C LEU A 18 2.32 -16.01 -1.89
N ILE A 19 3.14 -16.31 -2.89
CA ILE A 19 2.88 -17.40 -3.84
C ILE A 19 2.99 -18.75 -3.14
N THR A 20 4.01 -18.93 -2.30
CA THR A 20 4.15 -20.18 -1.53
C THR A 20 2.93 -20.44 -0.65
N VAL A 21 2.42 -19.43 0.02
CA VAL A 21 1.20 -19.53 0.85
C VAL A 21 0.00 -19.91 0.00
N HIS A 22 -0.18 -19.25 -1.14
CA HIS A 22 -1.26 -19.50 -2.08
C HIS A 22 -1.24 -20.94 -2.59
N GLU A 23 -0.11 -21.37 -3.15
CA GLU A 23 0.07 -22.73 -3.67
C GLU A 23 -0.03 -23.80 -2.56
N PHE A 24 0.44 -23.46 -1.36
CA PHE A 24 0.30 -24.36 -0.21
C PHE A 24 -1.18 -24.60 0.15
N GLY A 25 -2.04 -23.62 -0.01
CA GLY A 25 -3.48 -23.76 0.17
C GLY A 25 -4.04 -24.86 -0.75
N HIS A 26 -3.80 -24.75 -2.06
CA HIS A 26 -4.20 -25.77 -3.03
C HIS A 26 -3.61 -27.14 -2.70
N PHE A 27 -2.32 -27.20 -2.45
CA PHE A 27 -1.59 -28.42 -2.13
C PHE A 27 -2.17 -29.14 -0.90
N TRP A 28 -2.38 -28.41 0.18
CA TRP A 28 -2.85 -29.00 1.43
C TRP A 28 -4.25 -29.59 1.31
N VAL A 29 -5.17 -28.83 0.70
CA VAL A 29 -6.56 -29.29 0.51
C VAL A 29 -6.64 -30.41 -0.53
N ALA A 30 -5.85 -30.35 -1.62
CA ALA A 30 -5.76 -31.43 -2.61
C ALA A 30 -5.39 -32.76 -1.95
N ARG A 31 -4.35 -32.76 -1.11
CA ARG A 31 -3.96 -33.97 -0.35
C ARG A 31 -5.06 -34.45 0.60
N ARG A 32 -5.74 -33.53 1.28
CA ARG A 32 -6.88 -33.89 2.17
C ARG A 32 -8.05 -34.48 1.42
N CYS A 33 -8.27 -34.07 0.19
CA CYS A 33 -9.28 -34.65 -0.73
C CYS A 33 -8.80 -35.93 -1.41
N GLY A 34 -7.61 -36.44 -1.09
CA GLY A 34 -7.04 -37.66 -1.69
C GLY A 34 -6.66 -37.49 -3.16
N VAL A 35 -6.31 -36.28 -3.58
CA VAL A 35 -5.69 -36.01 -4.90
C VAL A 35 -4.20 -36.25 -4.78
N ARG A 36 -3.63 -36.96 -5.74
CA ARG A 36 -2.19 -37.12 -5.86
C ARG A 36 -1.57 -35.84 -6.40
N VAL A 37 -0.67 -35.24 -5.61
CA VAL A 37 0.10 -34.10 -6.03
C VAL A 37 1.46 -34.59 -6.50
N GLU A 38 1.81 -34.31 -7.74
CA GLU A 38 3.06 -34.75 -8.36
C GLU A 38 4.19 -33.77 -8.11
N ARG A 39 3.90 -32.47 -8.16
CA ARG A 39 4.89 -31.42 -7.95
C ARG A 39 4.31 -30.21 -7.25
N PHE A 40 5.11 -29.66 -6.33
CA PHE A 40 4.93 -28.36 -5.70
C PHE A 40 6.13 -27.49 -6.07
N SER A 41 5.93 -26.46 -6.87
CA SER A 41 7.02 -25.61 -7.34
C SER A 41 6.85 -24.17 -6.88
N ILE A 42 7.93 -23.63 -6.30
CA ILE A 42 8.10 -22.19 -6.07
C ILE A 42 8.99 -21.68 -7.21
N GLY A 43 8.40 -20.85 -8.09
CA GLY A 43 9.07 -20.37 -9.28
C GLY A 43 8.84 -21.23 -10.53
N PHE A 44 9.36 -20.74 -11.66
CA PHE A 44 9.31 -21.38 -12.97
C PHE A 44 10.71 -21.63 -13.53
N GLY A 45 10.78 -22.52 -14.52
CA GLY A 45 11.99 -22.81 -15.28
C GLY A 45 12.88 -23.88 -14.65
N LYS A 46 14.22 -23.73 -14.78
CA LYS A 46 15.17 -24.72 -14.30
C LYS A 46 15.14 -24.86 -12.79
N ALA A 47 15.03 -26.09 -12.29
CA ALA A 47 15.10 -26.38 -10.85
C ALA A 47 16.50 -26.08 -10.30
N LEU A 48 16.58 -25.21 -9.30
CA LEU A 48 17.78 -24.95 -8.50
C LEU A 48 17.93 -25.99 -7.38
N TRP A 49 16.81 -26.38 -6.81
CA TRP A 49 16.74 -27.40 -5.77
C TRP A 49 15.49 -28.25 -5.98
N ARG A 50 15.60 -29.57 -5.71
CA ARG A 50 14.48 -30.51 -5.74
C ARG A 50 14.61 -31.57 -4.67
N ARG A 51 13.48 -31.97 -4.11
CA ARG A 51 13.38 -33.08 -3.15
C ARG A 51 12.02 -33.76 -3.32
N THR A 52 12.00 -35.08 -3.33
CA THR A 52 10.76 -35.85 -3.37
C THR A 52 10.43 -36.38 -1.98
N ASP A 53 9.19 -36.29 -1.56
CA ASP A 53 8.71 -36.82 -0.30
C ASP A 53 8.26 -38.30 -0.43
N ARG A 54 7.90 -38.88 0.72
CA ARG A 54 7.44 -40.29 0.79
C ARG A 54 6.12 -40.55 0.03
N TYR A 55 5.39 -39.53 -0.33
CA TYR A 55 4.14 -39.63 -1.08
C TYR A 55 4.32 -39.44 -2.59
N GLY A 56 5.57 -39.24 -3.02
CA GLY A 56 5.94 -39.07 -4.42
C GLY A 56 5.77 -37.65 -4.94
N THR A 57 5.54 -36.66 -4.07
CA THR A 57 5.50 -35.25 -4.48
C THR A 57 6.92 -34.70 -4.58
N GLU A 58 7.25 -34.13 -5.72
CA GLU A 58 8.50 -33.41 -5.96
C GLU A 58 8.34 -31.94 -5.56
N TYR A 59 9.12 -31.49 -4.55
CA TYR A 59 9.22 -30.08 -4.18
C TYR A 59 10.35 -29.45 -4.96
N VAL A 60 10.08 -28.31 -5.58
CA VAL A 60 11.02 -27.62 -6.47
C VAL A 60 11.12 -26.14 -6.07
N ILE A 61 12.37 -25.65 -6.01
CA ILE A 61 12.67 -24.21 -6.04
C ILE A 61 13.31 -23.94 -7.40
N ALA A 62 12.64 -23.12 -8.21
CA ALA A 62 13.06 -22.84 -9.57
C ALA A 62 13.73 -21.47 -9.72
N LEU A 63 14.43 -21.27 -10.83
CA LEU A 63 15.27 -20.11 -11.10
C LEU A 63 14.51 -18.78 -11.17
N ILE A 64 13.30 -18.80 -11.69
CA ILE A 64 12.50 -17.59 -11.91
C ILE A 64 11.46 -17.47 -10.79
N PRO A 65 11.63 -16.62 -9.76
CA PRO A 65 10.77 -16.56 -8.59
C PRO A 65 9.49 -15.73 -8.83
N LEU A 66 8.97 -15.72 -10.04
CA LEU A 66 7.79 -14.94 -10.45
C LEU A 66 6.54 -15.81 -10.56
N GLY A 67 6.30 -16.68 -9.56
CA GLY A 67 5.13 -17.54 -9.56
C GLY A 67 5.40 -18.86 -8.86
N GLY A 68 4.44 -19.79 -8.97
CA GLY A 68 4.50 -21.14 -8.47
C GLY A 68 3.41 -21.96 -9.10
N TYR A 69 3.39 -23.25 -8.83
CA TYR A 69 2.28 -24.12 -9.24
C TYR A 69 2.26 -25.42 -8.45
N VAL A 70 1.06 -25.95 -8.31
CA VAL A 70 0.82 -27.30 -7.80
C VAL A 70 0.36 -28.19 -8.95
N LYS A 71 1.22 -29.13 -9.39
CA LYS A 71 0.83 -30.12 -10.40
C LYS A 71 0.09 -31.26 -9.72
N MET A 72 -1.20 -31.34 -9.98
CA MET A 72 -2.08 -32.41 -9.53
C MET A 72 -2.24 -33.44 -10.64
N LEU A 73 -2.39 -34.71 -10.28
CA LEU A 73 -2.70 -35.74 -11.23
C LEU A 73 -4.07 -35.46 -11.87
N ASP A 74 -4.13 -35.38 -13.22
CA ASP A 74 -5.35 -35.09 -13.99
C ASP A 74 -5.32 -35.81 -15.32
N GLU A 75 -6.36 -36.64 -15.62
CA GLU A 75 -6.47 -37.44 -16.85
C GLU A 75 -6.60 -36.55 -18.10
N ARG A 76 -7.00 -35.30 -17.97
CA ARG A 76 -7.08 -34.36 -19.11
C ARG A 76 -5.71 -33.85 -19.54
N ALA A 77 -4.73 -33.87 -18.64
CA ALA A 77 -3.38 -33.43 -18.93
C ALA A 77 -2.44 -34.52 -19.41
N GLU A 78 -2.60 -35.74 -18.86
CA GLU A 78 -1.77 -36.91 -19.21
C GLU A 78 -2.49 -38.23 -18.95
N PRO A 79 -2.12 -39.32 -19.65
CA PRO A 79 -2.70 -40.64 -19.41
C PRO A 79 -2.42 -41.12 -17.98
N VAL A 80 -3.46 -41.54 -17.26
CA VAL A 80 -3.37 -41.98 -15.86
C VAL A 80 -3.61 -43.49 -15.78
N ALA A 81 -2.73 -44.20 -15.07
CA ALA A 81 -2.90 -45.64 -14.83
C ALA A 81 -4.23 -45.92 -14.09
N PRO A 82 -4.95 -47.01 -14.43
CA PRO A 82 -6.28 -47.30 -13.88
C PRO A 82 -6.35 -47.29 -12.36
N GLU A 83 -5.29 -47.74 -11.68
CA GLU A 83 -5.20 -47.76 -10.20
C GLU A 83 -5.15 -46.39 -9.57
N LEU A 84 -4.67 -45.40 -10.34
CA LEU A 84 -4.48 -44.01 -9.84
C LEU A 84 -5.65 -43.09 -10.20
N ARG A 85 -6.57 -43.49 -11.05
CA ARG A 85 -7.71 -42.67 -11.51
C ARG A 85 -8.54 -42.07 -10.37
N ARG A 86 -8.74 -42.84 -9.29
CA ARG A 86 -9.44 -42.35 -8.08
C ARG A 86 -8.71 -41.18 -7.37
N HIS A 87 -7.44 -40.99 -7.64
CA HIS A 87 -6.59 -39.95 -7.10
C HIS A 87 -6.39 -38.76 -8.05
N ALA A 88 -6.98 -38.82 -9.26
CA ALA A 88 -6.95 -37.71 -10.21
C ALA A 88 -7.93 -36.61 -9.82
N PHE A 89 -7.53 -35.36 -10.02
CA PHE A 89 -8.31 -34.16 -9.68
C PHE A 89 -9.67 -34.14 -10.41
N ASN A 90 -9.69 -34.44 -11.71
CA ASN A 90 -10.90 -34.44 -12.54
C ASN A 90 -11.94 -35.46 -12.07
N ASN A 91 -11.54 -36.53 -11.37
CA ASN A 91 -12.42 -37.57 -10.86
C ASN A 91 -12.95 -37.29 -9.43
N LYS A 92 -12.61 -36.15 -8.86
CA LYS A 92 -13.16 -35.70 -7.57
C LYS A 92 -14.54 -35.06 -7.76
N THR A 93 -15.34 -35.10 -6.71
CA THR A 93 -16.64 -34.41 -6.73
C THR A 93 -16.47 -32.92 -7.00
N VAL A 94 -17.51 -32.28 -7.54
CA VAL A 94 -17.50 -30.82 -7.80
C VAL A 94 -17.15 -30.03 -6.53
N GLY A 95 -17.69 -30.43 -5.37
CA GLY A 95 -17.39 -29.79 -4.07
C GLY A 95 -15.93 -29.94 -3.65
N GLN A 96 -15.32 -31.11 -3.85
CA GLN A 96 -13.89 -31.31 -3.54
C GLN A 96 -13.00 -30.48 -4.47
N ARG A 97 -13.31 -30.45 -5.78
CA ARG A 97 -12.57 -29.61 -6.75
C ARG A 97 -12.71 -28.12 -6.41
N ALA A 98 -13.91 -27.67 -6.07
CA ALA A 98 -14.14 -26.29 -5.64
C ALA A 98 -13.38 -25.94 -4.36
N ALA A 99 -13.37 -26.83 -3.37
CA ALA A 99 -12.60 -26.63 -2.14
C ALA A 99 -11.09 -26.53 -2.40
N ILE A 100 -10.55 -27.37 -3.29
CA ILE A 100 -9.14 -27.33 -3.67
C ILE A 100 -8.79 -26.01 -4.34
N ILE A 101 -9.62 -25.54 -5.29
CA ILE A 101 -9.37 -24.29 -6.01
C ILE A 101 -9.54 -23.08 -5.07
N ALA A 102 -10.56 -23.04 -4.24
CA ALA A 102 -10.76 -21.93 -3.30
C ALA A 102 -9.68 -21.85 -2.20
N ALA A 103 -8.97 -22.96 -1.97
CA ALA A 103 -7.99 -23.04 -0.87
C ALA A 103 -6.78 -22.11 -1.04
N GLY A 104 -6.35 -21.81 -2.29
CA GLY A 104 -5.30 -20.84 -2.56
C GLY A 104 -5.67 -19.44 -2.06
N PRO A 105 -6.73 -18.81 -2.58
CA PRO A 105 -7.20 -17.53 -2.09
C PRO A 105 -7.50 -17.50 -0.59
N VAL A 106 -8.11 -18.55 -0.05
CA VAL A 106 -8.38 -18.65 1.40
C VAL A 106 -7.09 -18.66 2.22
N ALA A 107 -6.05 -19.37 1.76
CA ALA A 107 -4.74 -19.37 2.41
C ALA A 107 -4.14 -17.95 2.47
N ASN A 108 -4.33 -17.15 1.43
CA ASN A 108 -3.89 -15.76 1.42
C ASN A 108 -4.62 -14.91 2.48
N PHE A 109 -5.92 -15.10 2.67
CA PHE A 109 -6.65 -14.38 3.73
C PHE A 109 -6.21 -14.83 5.13
N ILE A 110 -5.99 -16.14 5.33
CA ILE A 110 -5.47 -16.68 6.59
C ILE A 110 -4.08 -16.10 6.87
N PHE A 111 -3.22 -16.02 5.87
CA PHE A 111 -1.89 -15.41 6.01
C PHE A 111 -1.99 -13.92 6.37
N ALA A 112 -2.89 -13.18 5.76
CA ALA A 112 -3.10 -11.77 6.09
C ALA A 112 -3.53 -11.59 7.55
N ILE A 113 -4.47 -12.41 8.03
CA ILE A 113 -4.87 -12.42 9.44
C ILE A 113 -3.68 -12.74 10.35
N PHE A 114 -2.89 -13.75 10.01
CA PHE A 114 -1.70 -14.12 10.77
C PHE A 114 -0.65 -13.01 10.82
N ALA A 115 -0.37 -12.36 9.68
CA ALA A 115 0.58 -11.26 9.60
C ALA A 115 0.11 -10.05 10.44
N TYR A 116 -1.18 -9.65 10.34
CA TYR A 116 -1.74 -8.59 11.18
C TYR A 116 -1.78 -8.98 12.66
N TRP A 117 -2.03 -10.24 12.99
CA TRP A 117 -1.99 -10.72 14.36
C TRP A 117 -0.60 -10.52 14.98
N LEU A 118 0.47 -10.89 14.27
CA LEU A 118 1.84 -10.62 14.70
C LEU A 118 2.09 -9.11 14.87
N VAL A 119 1.70 -8.32 13.89
CA VAL A 119 1.85 -6.86 13.89
C VAL A 119 1.15 -6.23 15.09
N PHE A 120 -0.06 -6.65 15.42
CA PHE A 120 -0.82 -6.11 16.55
C PHE A 120 -0.33 -6.60 17.92
N ILE A 121 0.33 -7.74 18.00
CA ILE A 121 1.03 -8.18 19.22
C ILE A 121 2.30 -7.35 19.44
N ILE A 122 3.08 -7.10 18.38
CA ILE A 122 4.31 -6.32 18.46
C ILE A 122 3.99 -4.85 18.79
N GLY A 123 2.92 -4.33 18.18
CA GLY A 123 2.46 -2.95 18.33
C GLY A 123 2.82 -2.08 17.13
N VAL A 124 1.83 -1.38 16.59
CA VAL A 124 1.97 -0.46 15.46
C VAL A 124 2.12 0.96 15.99
N PRO A 125 3.27 1.60 15.79
CA PRO A 125 3.39 3.02 16.09
C PRO A 125 2.52 3.84 15.14
N GLY A 126 1.85 4.84 15.66
CA GLY A 126 0.97 5.71 14.90
C GLY A 126 0.98 7.13 15.45
N VAL A 127 0.30 8.02 14.76
CA VAL A 127 0.08 9.40 15.18
C VAL A 127 -1.43 9.62 15.30
N ARG A 128 -1.87 10.08 16.45
CA ARG A 128 -3.28 10.42 16.70
C ARG A 128 -3.77 11.43 15.66
N PRO A 129 -4.99 11.30 15.15
CA PRO A 129 -5.44 12.10 14.03
C PRO A 129 -5.91 13.49 14.46
N VAL A 130 -4.99 14.25 15.07
CA VAL A 130 -5.22 15.61 15.52
C VAL A 130 -4.94 16.58 14.38
N ILE A 131 -5.90 17.44 14.13
CA ILE A 131 -5.88 18.43 13.06
C ILE A 131 -5.02 19.61 13.48
N GLY A 132 -3.97 19.92 12.71
CA GLY A 132 -3.11 21.08 12.95
C GLY A 132 -3.69 22.34 12.32
N GLU A 133 -4.00 22.29 11.04
CA GLU A 133 -4.51 23.43 10.26
C GLU A 133 -5.61 22.99 9.30
N ILE A 134 -6.51 23.91 8.97
CA ILE A 134 -7.52 23.73 7.92
C ILE A 134 -7.27 24.78 6.82
N THR A 135 -7.18 24.30 5.59
CA THR A 135 -7.04 25.16 4.41
C THR A 135 -8.30 25.96 4.19
N PRO A 136 -8.25 27.29 4.05
CA PRO A 136 -9.42 28.12 3.77
C PRO A 136 -10.17 27.66 2.48
N ASN A 137 -11.49 27.76 2.50
CA ASN A 137 -12.38 27.37 1.38
C ASN A 137 -12.31 25.89 0.98
N SER A 138 -11.68 25.02 1.78
CA SER A 138 -11.64 23.58 1.55
C SER A 138 -12.91 22.87 2.00
N ILE A 139 -13.06 21.60 1.63
CA ILE A 139 -14.18 20.74 2.06
C ILE A 139 -14.26 20.68 3.59
N ALA A 140 -13.11 20.53 4.27
CA ALA A 140 -13.07 20.52 5.73
C ALA A 140 -13.44 21.87 6.36
N ALA A 141 -13.08 22.99 5.71
CA ALA A 141 -13.48 24.34 6.16
C ALA A 141 -14.99 24.56 6.02
N GLN A 142 -15.59 24.09 4.93
CA GLN A 142 -17.05 24.18 4.71
C GLN A 142 -17.84 23.34 5.73
N ALA A 143 -17.29 22.19 6.16
CA ALA A 143 -17.84 21.36 7.22
C ALA A 143 -17.61 21.94 8.63
N GLN A 144 -16.96 23.12 8.75
CA GLN A 144 -16.67 23.78 10.02
C GLN A 144 -15.87 22.90 10.99
N ILE A 145 -14.90 22.17 10.47
CA ILE A 145 -13.94 21.42 11.28
C ILE A 145 -12.91 22.42 11.82
N ALA A 146 -12.66 22.37 13.13
CA ALA A 146 -11.72 23.29 13.77
C ALA A 146 -10.31 22.66 13.93
N PRO A 147 -9.24 23.46 13.79
CA PRO A 147 -7.90 23.07 14.24
C PRO A 147 -7.89 22.67 15.71
N GLY A 148 -7.02 21.75 16.10
CA GLY A 148 -6.93 21.22 17.47
C GLY A 148 -7.99 20.14 17.80
N THR A 149 -8.84 19.77 16.86
CA THR A 149 -9.75 18.61 17.02
C THR A 149 -9.08 17.32 16.58
N GLU A 150 -9.49 16.23 17.19
CA GLU A 150 -9.09 14.86 16.83
C GLU A 150 -10.21 14.20 16.03
N LEU A 151 -9.89 13.56 14.93
CA LEU A 151 -10.82 12.86 14.07
C LEU A 151 -11.03 11.44 14.62
N LYS A 152 -12.16 11.20 15.30
CA LYS A 152 -12.43 9.97 16.05
C LYS A 152 -12.97 8.83 15.19
N ALA A 153 -13.79 9.14 14.18
CA ALA A 153 -14.40 8.15 13.29
C ALA A 153 -14.73 8.72 11.91
N VAL A 154 -14.85 7.83 10.91
CA VAL A 154 -15.39 8.12 9.58
C VAL A 154 -16.52 7.14 9.32
N ASP A 155 -17.73 7.65 9.07
CA ASP A 155 -18.98 6.86 8.95
C ASP A 155 -19.14 5.81 10.05
N GLY A 156 -18.85 6.21 11.30
CA GLY A 156 -18.96 5.36 12.48
C GLY A 156 -17.82 4.35 12.68
N ILE A 157 -16.85 4.28 11.75
CA ILE A 157 -15.66 3.42 11.90
C ILE A 157 -14.59 4.21 12.64
N GLU A 158 -14.16 3.70 13.80
CA GLU A 158 -13.13 4.33 14.63
C GLU A 158 -11.79 4.51 13.90
N THR A 159 -11.18 5.68 14.07
CA THR A 159 -9.92 6.05 13.42
C THR A 159 -8.89 6.44 14.48
N PRO A 160 -8.18 5.46 15.09
CA PRO A 160 -7.24 5.72 16.18
C PRO A 160 -5.97 6.46 15.75
N ASP A 161 -5.67 6.49 14.46
CA ASP A 161 -4.50 7.15 13.88
C ASP A 161 -4.79 7.66 12.46
N TRP A 162 -3.84 8.43 11.92
CA TRP A 162 -3.96 8.98 10.55
C TRP A 162 -4.01 7.91 9.46
N ASP A 163 -3.43 6.73 9.66
CA ASP A 163 -3.47 5.66 8.67
C ASP A 163 -4.87 5.04 8.58
N ALA A 164 -5.55 4.91 9.73
CA ALA A 164 -6.95 4.51 9.75
C ALA A 164 -7.86 5.55 9.07
N VAL A 165 -7.61 6.86 9.30
CA VAL A 165 -8.34 7.94 8.61
C VAL A 165 -8.13 7.86 7.10
N ARG A 166 -6.89 7.74 6.63
CA ARG A 166 -6.57 7.63 5.19
C ARG A 166 -7.29 6.45 4.56
N LEU A 167 -7.24 5.29 5.21
CA LEU A 167 -7.90 4.08 4.72
C LEU A 167 -9.41 4.27 4.55
N GLN A 168 -10.06 4.88 5.54
CA GLN A 168 -11.49 5.14 5.47
C GLN A 168 -11.83 6.18 4.40
N LEU A 169 -11.08 7.27 4.30
CA LEU A 169 -11.31 8.29 3.27
C LEU A 169 -11.13 7.75 1.86
N VAL A 170 -10.13 6.92 1.60
CA VAL A 170 -9.94 6.27 0.30
C VAL A 170 -11.16 5.43 -0.09
N SER A 171 -11.83 4.79 0.86
CA SER A 171 -13.06 4.04 0.58
C SER A 171 -14.22 4.92 0.10
N LYS A 172 -14.16 6.25 0.35
CA LYS A 172 -15.22 7.23 0.00
C LYS A 172 -15.03 7.90 -1.37
N ILE A 173 -14.04 7.50 -2.14
CA ILE A 173 -13.86 8.00 -3.51
C ILE A 173 -15.12 7.69 -4.32
N GLY A 174 -15.70 8.72 -4.97
CA GLY A 174 -16.94 8.60 -5.74
C GLY A 174 -18.22 8.71 -4.92
N ASP A 175 -18.16 8.75 -3.59
CA ASP A 175 -19.32 9.00 -2.74
C ASP A 175 -19.66 10.50 -2.77
N GLN A 176 -20.94 10.85 -2.55
CA GLN A 176 -21.39 12.25 -2.56
C GLN A 176 -21.06 12.96 -1.25
N GLN A 177 -21.05 12.25 -0.14
CA GLN A 177 -20.80 12.78 1.20
C GLN A 177 -20.27 11.67 2.13
N THR A 178 -19.63 12.09 3.21
CA THR A 178 -19.24 11.19 4.32
C THR A 178 -19.39 11.94 5.64
N THR A 179 -19.64 11.21 6.72
CA THR A 179 -19.72 11.77 8.07
C THR A 179 -18.42 11.50 8.81
N VAL A 180 -17.85 12.54 9.40
CA VAL A 180 -16.68 12.43 10.29
C VAL A 180 -17.06 12.85 11.70
N SER A 181 -16.72 12.02 12.68
CA SER A 181 -16.86 12.36 14.09
C SER A 181 -15.59 13.00 14.59
N VAL A 182 -15.66 14.22 15.09
CA VAL A 182 -14.52 14.96 15.64
C VAL A 182 -14.75 15.32 17.11
N ALA A 183 -13.68 15.42 17.89
CA ALA A 183 -13.74 15.91 19.28
C ALA A 183 -12.54 16.82 19.55
N PRO A 184 -12.62 17.79 20.46
CA PRO A 184 -11.45 18.51 20.93
C PRO A 184 -10.39 17.53 21.43
N PHE A 185 -9.10 17.78 21.14
CA PHE A 185 -8.04 16.87 21.56
C PHE A 185 -8.06 16.67 23.08
N GLY A 186 -8.02 15.41 23.51
CA GLY A 186 -8.14 15.03 24.92
C GLY A 186 -9.56 14.97 25.47
N SER A 187 -10.59 15.22 24.64
CA SER A 187 -12.01 15.11 25.00
C SER A 187 -12.69 13.97 24.28
N ASP A 188 -13.75 13.41 24.91
CA ASP A 188 -14.61 12.40 24.29
C ASP A 188 -15.94 13.01 23.76
N GLN A 189 -16.10 14.33 23.82
CA GLN A 189 -17.30 15.02 23.33
C GLN A 189 -17.27 15.06 21.79
N ARG A 190 -17.88 14.05 21.19
CA ARG A 190 -17.94 13.90 19.73
C ARG A 190 -18.99 14.82 19.12
N GLN A 191 -18.65 15.36 17.96
CA GLN A 191 -19.54 16.08 17.07
C GLN A 191 -19.40 15.50 15.68
N ASP A 192 -20.52 15.18 15.07
CA ASP A 192 -20.55 14.70 13.69
C ASP A 192 -20.58 15.88 12.72
N LYS A 193 -19.72 15.81 11.73
CA LYS A 193 -19.58 16.78 10.64
C LYS A 193 -19.74 16.06 9.31
N THR A 194 -20.51 16.61 8.40
CA THR A 194 -20.67 16.05 7.05
C THR A 194 -19.73 16.74 6.09
N LEU A 195 -18.92 15.95 5.39
CA LEU A 195 -18.06 16.39 4.31
C LEU A 195 -18.81 16.20 2.99
N ASP A 196 -18.97 17.27 2.20
CA ASP A 196 -19.50 17.22 0.83
C ASP A 196 -18.38 16.80 -0.14
N LEU A 197 -18.50 15.60 -0.70
CA LEU A 197 -17.48 15.01 -1.58
C LEU A 197 -17.83 15.12 -3.07
N ARG A 198 -18.96 15.74 -3.45
CA ARG A 198 -19.42 15.85 -4.86
C ARG A 198 -18.37 16.50 -5.78
N HIS A 199 -17.55 17.38 -5.24
CA HIS A 199 -16.47 18.06 -5.96
C HIS A 199 -15.07 17.66 -5.45
N TRP A 200 -14.96 16.54 -4.75
CA TRP A 200 -13.70 16.04 -4.25
C TRP A 200 -12.88 15.43 -5.39
N ALA A 201 -11.98 16.22 -5.95
CA ALA A 201 -11.07 15.81 -7.01
C ALA A 201 -9.80 15.18 -6.40
N PHE A 202 -9.91 13.94 -5.92
CA PHE A 202 -8.80 13.21 -5.33
C PHE A 202 -8.17 12.24 -6.32
N GLU A 203 -6.84 12.34 -6.50
CA GLU A 203 -6.05 11.39 -7.30
C GLU A 203 -5.14 10.59 -6.36
N PRO A 204 -5.43 9.29 -6.10
CA PRO A 204 -4.74 8.48 -5.10
C PRO A 204 -3.21 8.43 -5.22
N ASN A 205 -2.68 8.54 -6.45
CA ASN A 205 -1.23 8.46 -6.70
C ASN A 205 -0.50 9.80 -6.65
N LYS A 206 -1.23 10.92 -6.51
CA LYS A 206 -0.65 12.27 -6.54
C LYS A 206 -0.83 13.04 -5.23
N GLN A 207 -1.81 12.66 -4.43
CA GLN A 207 -2.21 13.42 -3.26
C GLN A 207 -2.50 12.51 -2.07
N ASP A 208 -2.30 13.03 -0.86
CA ASP A 208 -2.80 12.41 0.35
C ASP A 208 -4.30 12.74 0.52
N PRO A 209 -5.18 11.75 0.81
CA PRO A 209 -6.62 11.98 0.93
C PRO A 209 -6.99 12.99 2.02
N VAL A 210 -6.23 13.04 3.09
CA VAL A 210 -6.45 13.98 4.20
C VAL A 210 -6.17 15.42 3.74
N SER A 211 -5.02 15.61 3.10
CA SER A 211 -4.60 16.93 2.59
C SER A 211 -5.49 17.44 1.46
N SER A 212 -6.03 16.54 0.62
CA SER A 212 -6.94 16.90 -0.47
C SER A 212 -8.31 17.41 0.01
N LEU A 213 -8.72 17.07 1.22
CA LEU A 213 -9.90 17.64 1.90
C LEU A 213 -9.60 18.98 2.56
N GLY A 214 -8.34 19.42 2.55
CA GLY A 214 -7.87 20.63 3.19
C GLY A 214 -7.51 20.49 4.66
N ILE A 215 -7.34 19.26 5.13
CA ILE A 215 -6.90 18.95 6.49
C ILE A 215 -5.38 18.80 6.50
N ARG A 216 -4.70 19.54 7.35
CA ARG A 216 -3.27 19.34 7.63
C ARG A 216 -3.12 18.68 8.99
N PRO A 217 -2.57 17.47 9.05
CA PRO A 217 -2.24 16.80 10.29
C PRO A 217 -1.33 17.64 11.18
N ARG A 218 -1.53 17.58 12.49
CA ARG A 218 -0.56 18.11 13.42
C ARG A 218 0.69 17.25 13.36
N GLY A 219 1.79 17.87 12.98
CA GLY A 219 3.09 17.23 12.78
C GLY A 219 4.20 17.87 13.59
N PRO A 220 5.45 17.42 13.44
CA PRO A 220 6.62 18.08 13.99
C PRO A 220 6.64 19.55 13.58
N GLN A 221 7.03 20.43 14.51
CA GLN A 221 7.16 21.85 14.20
C GLN A 221 8.57 22.11 13.65
N ILE A 222 8.63 22.82 12.54
CA ILE A 222 9.89 23.23 11.93
C ILE A 222 10.07 24.71 12.26
N GLU A 223 11.02 25.00 13.16
CA GLU A 223 11.35 26.37 13.48
C GLU A 223 12.27 26.97 12.40
N PRO A 224 12.17 28.29 12.13
CA PRO A 224 13.11 29.00 11.25
C PRO A 224 14.47 29.24 11.93
N VAL A 225 14.95 28.24 12.66
CA VAL A 225 16.25 28.24 13.36
C VAL A 225 17.11 27.17 12.69
N LEU A 226 18.35 27.47 12.39
CA LEU A 226 19.27 26.53 11.76
C LEU A 226 19.83 25.58 12.81
N SER A 227 19.63 24.25 12.61
CA SER A 227 20.29 23.22 13.41
C SER A 227 21.67 22.87 12.86
N GLU A 228 21.84 22.98 11.54
CA GLU A 228 23.08 22.67 10.84
C GLU A 228 23.25 23.53 9.59
N VAL A 229 24.48 23.90 9.30
CA VAL A 229 24.90 24.57 8.06
C VAL A 229 25.97 23.70 7.40
N GLN A 230 25.68 23.21 6.20
CA GLN A 230 26.60 22.33 5.46
C GLN A 230 27.87 23.07 5.06
N ALA A 231 29.02 22.44 5.26
CA ALA A 231 30.30 22.99 4.86
C ALA A 231 30.36 23.28 3.34
N ASN A 232 30.99 24.38 2.96
CA ASN A 232 31.13 24.84 1.57
C ASN A 232 29.80 25.13 0.84
N SER A 233 28.67 25.19 1.54
CA SER A 233 27.37 25.57 0.98
C SER A 233 27.23 27.07 0.79
N ALA A 234 26.19 27.49 0.05
CA ALA A 234 25.82 28.89 -0.08
C ALA A 234 25.60 29.57 1.27
N ALA A 235 24.96 28.88 2.20
CA ALA A 235 24.73 29.37 3.58
C ALA A 235 26.04 29.55 4.34
N SER A 236 26.97 28.60 4.26
CA SER A 236 28.31 28.73 4.89
C SER A 236 29.09 29.90 4.32
N LYS A 237 29.05 30.10 3.01
CA LYS A 237 29.69 31.25 2.32
C LYS A 237 29.06 32.59 2.71
N ALA A 238 27.74 32.60 2.99
CA ALA A 238 27.03 33.79 3.49
C ALA A 238 27.28 34.09 4.96
N GLY A 239 28.00 33.21 5.68
CA GLY A 239 28.31 33.38 7.11
C GLY A 239 27.19 32.97 8.05
N LEU A 240 26.20 32.18 7.58
CA LEU A 240 25.19 31.56 8.42
C LEU A 240 25.81 30.49 9.32
N GLN A 241 25.27 30.34 10.54
CA GLN A 241 25.76 29.41 11.55
C GLN A 241 24.60 28.64 12.18
N ALA A 242 24.90 27.46 12.74
CA ALA A 242 23.95 26.76 13.60
C ALA A 242 23.52 27.66 14.77
N GLY A 243 22.21 27.64 15.04
CA GLY A 243 21.60 28.51 16.06
C GLY A 243 21.03 29.83 15.52
N ASP A 244 21.33 30.23 14.27
CA ASP A 244 20.74 31.42 13.67
C ASP A 244 19.23 31.22 13.45
N ARG A 245 18.45 32.22 13.87
CA ARG A 245 17.01 32.29 13.56
C ARG A 245 16.82 33.23 12.36
N ILE A 246 16.24 32.75 11.28
CA ILE A 246 15.91 33.58 10.13
C ILE A 246 14.61 34.33 10.43
N VAL A 247 14.68 35.66 10.46
CA VAL A 247 13.56 36.55 10.81
C VAL A 247 12.87 37.08 9.57
N LYS A 248 13.66 37.54 8.56
CA LYS A 248 13.13 38.07 7.30
C LYS A 248 13.97 37.60 6.10
N VAL A 249 13.34 37.55 4.95
CA VAL A 249 13.95 37.33 3.63
C VAL A 249 13.45 38.43 2.69
N ASP A 250 14.37 39.22 2.10
CA ASP A 250 14.04 40.39 1.26
C ASP A 250 12.99 41.33 1.90
N GLY A 251 13.16 41.61 3.20
CA GLY A 251 12.28 42.46 3.96
C GLY A 251 10.93 41.80 4.37
N GLN A 252 10.61 40.61 3.89
CA GLN A 252 9.37 39.90 4.24
C GLN A 252 9.57 39.06 5.51
N PRO A 253 8.68 39.17 6.51
CA PRO A 253 8.77 38.37 7.75
C PRO A 253 8.61 36.88 7.45
N LEU A 254 9.51 36.09 8.04
CA LEU A 254 9.50 34.62 7.88
C LEU A 254 8.78 34.00 9.10
N THR A 255 7.54 33.57 8.88
CA THR A 255 6.72 32.89 9.89
C THR A 255 6.79 31.35 9.79
N GLN A 256 7.17 30.82 8.65
CA GLN A 256 7.20 29.37 8.36
C GLN A 256 8.46 29.01 7.56
N TRP A 257 9.13 27.94 7.95
CA TRP A 257 10.32 27.44 7.26
C TRP A 257 10.11 27.21 5.76
N MET A 258 8.93 26.70 5.36
CA MET A 258 8.63 26.42 3.96
C MET A 258 8.69 27.67 3.06
N LYS A 259 8.36 28.86 3.60
CA LYS A 259 8.54 30.12 2.86
C LYS A 259 10.01 30.38 2.55
N PHE A 260 10.91 30.12 3.52
CA PHE A 260 12.36 30.23 3.27
C PHE A 260 12.81 29.28 2.16
N VAL A 261 12.34 28.01 2.21
CA VAL A 261 12.65 27.02 1.16
C VAL A 261 12.20 27.51 -0.22
N MET A 262 10.99 28.09 -0.32
CA MET A 262 10.48 28.65 -1.58
C MET A 262 11.32 29.82 -2.07
N PHE A 263 11.67 30.78 -1.19
CA PHE A 263 12.54 31.89 -1.57
C PHE A 263 13.88 31.41 -2.11
N VAL A 264 14.51 30.47 -1.43
CA VAL A 264 15.80 29.92 -1.87
C VAL A 264 15.67 29.18 -3.20
N ARG A 265 14.67 28.29 -3.32
CA ARG A 265 14.46 27.46 -4.52
C ARG A 265 14.18 28.28 -5.76
N ASP A 266 13.37 29.33 -5.63
CA ASP A 266 12.91 30.15 -6.76
C ASP A 266 13.93 31.22 -7.19
N ASN A 267 15.04 31.37 -6.45
CA ASN A 267 16.10 32.35 -6.75
C ASN A 267 17.50 31.73 -6.88
N PRO A 268 17.72 30.76 -7.81
CA PRO A 268 19.05 30.19 -8.03
C PRO A 268 20.03 31.26 -8.50
N GLY A 269 21.19 31.36 -7.81
CA GLY A 269 22.25 32.31 -8.13
C GLY A 269 21.92 33.79 -7.87
N LYS A 270 20.76 34.13 -7.33
CA LYS A 270 20.38 35.51 -7.02
C LYS A 270 20.59 35.82 -5.54
N PRO A 271 21.16 36.99 -5.18
CA PRO A 271 21.36 37.38 -3.79
C PRO A 271 20.00 37.63 -3.10
N LEU A 272 19.80 37.05 -1.92
CA LEU A 272 18.68 37.26 -1.02
C LEU A 272 19.16 37.97 0.24
N ALA A 273 18.53 39.07 0.62
CA ALA A 273 18.82 39.79 1.85
C ALA A 273 18.16 39.06 3.05
N LEU A 274 18.95 38.57 3.99
CA LEU A 274 18.48 37.90 5.20
C LEU A 274 18.64 38.81 6.41
N GLU A 275 17.58 38.95 7.20
CA GLU A 275 17.68 39.41 8.57
C GLU A 275 17.62 38.20 9.49
N ILE A 276 18.65 38.00 10.29
CA ILE A 276 18.76 36.88 11.24
C ILE A 276 18.92 37.38 12.67
N GLU A 277 18.55 36.55 13.61
CA GLU A 277 18.86 36.74 15.04
C GLU A 277 19.90 35.67 15.43
N ARG A 278 21.04 36.13 15.92
CA ARG A 278 22.13 35.31 16.46
C ARG A 278 22.42 35.73 17.89
N GLN A 279 22.20 34.82 18.84
CA GLN A 279 22.41 35.09 20.29
C GLN A 279 21.72 36.38 20.76
N GLY A 280 20.49 36.64 20.29
CA GLY A 280 19.71 37.82 20.65
C GLY A 280 20.08 39.10 19.89
N SER A 281 21.09 39.07 19.00
CA SER A 281 21.50 40.21 18.18
C SER A 281 20.99 40.06 16.75
N ALA A 282 20.40 41.12 16.21
CA ALA A 282 19.97 41.17 14.80
C ALA A 282 21.19 41.42 13.89
N LEU A 283 21.29 40.60 12.85
CA LEU A 283 22.34 40.66 11.83
C LEU A 283 21.72 40.62 10.45
N SER A 284 22.32 41.38 9.51
CA SER A 284 21.93 41.31 8.08
C SER A 284 23.02 40.57 7.32
N LEU A 285 22.62 39.54 6.55
CA LEU A 285 23.50 38.73 5.72
C LEU A 285 22.92 38.65 4.30
N THR A 286 23.78 38.41 3.33
CA THR A 286 23.34 38.14 1.94
C THR A 286 23.59 36.67 1.57
N LEU A 287 22.54 35.96 1.29
CA LEU A 287 22.59 34.56 0.83
C LEU A 287 22.44 34.50 -0.70
N THR A 288 23.39 33.93 -1.39
CA THR A 288 23.27 33.65 -2.83
C THR A 288 23.15 32.12 -3.00
N PRO A 289 21.93 31.59 -3.24
CA PRO A 289 21.72 30.15 -3.35
C PRO A 289 22.56 29.53 -4.48
N ASP A 290 23.18 28.39 -4.23
CA ASP A 290 23.82 27.59 -5.27
C ASP A 290 22.75 27.07 -6.25
N THR A 291 23.08 26.94 -7.53
CA THR A 291 22.16 26.43 -8.56
C THR A 291 22.32 24.92 -8.68
N LYS A 292 21.23 24.18 -8.51
CA LYS A 292 21.13 22.73 -8.77
C LYS A 292 20.10 22.47 -9.86
N SER A 293 20.36 21.49 -10.74
CA SER A 293 19.37 21.03 -11.71
C SER A 293 18.55 19.90 -11.08
N VAL A 294 17.25 20.11 -10.95
CA VAL A 294 16.29 19.14 -10.46
C VAL A 294 15.25 18.93 -11.55
N ASN A 295 15.13 17.73 -12.08
CA ASN A 295 14.22 17.40 -13.19
C ASN A 295 14.33 18.37 -14.41
N GLY A 296 15.56 18.77 -14.75
CA GLY A 296 15.83 19.69 -15.86
C GLY A 296 15.52 21.16 -15.55
N LYS A 297 15.09 21.51 -14.34
CA LYS A 297 14.82 22.87 -13.90
C LYS A 297 15.93 23.35 -12.95
N ALA A 298 16.37 24.59 -13.13
CA ALA A 298 17.34 25.19 -12.22
C ALA A 298 16.63 25.62 -10.92
N GLU A 299 17.07 25.07 -9.80
CA GLU A 299 16.56 25.42 -8.46
C GLU A 299 17.70 25.89 -7.55
N GLY A 300 17.39 26.81 -6.65
CA GLY A 300 18.34 27.32 -5.67
C GLY A 300 18.49 26.35 -4.50
N PHE A 301 19.72 26.30 -3.94
CA PHE A 301 20.04 25.47 -2.78
C PHE A 301 20.92 26.25 -1.79
N ALA A 302 20.53 26.24 -0.50
CA ALA A 302 21.26 26.97 0.53
C ALA A 302 22.24 26.10 1.33
N GLY A 303 21.93 24.82 1.52
CA GLY A 303 22.72 23.90 2.34
C GLY A 303 22.54 24.10 3.85
N VAL A 304 21.30 24.23 4.30
CA VAL A 304 20.93 24.39 5.72
C VAL A 304 19.93 23.33 6.13
N VAL A 305 19.97 22.97 7.41
CA VAL A 305 18.99 22.10 8.05
C VAL A 305 18.26 22.88 9.13
N PRO A 306 16.91 22.92 9.14
CA PRO A 306 16.17 23.62 10.19
C PRO A 306 16.14 22.81 11.48
N LYS A 307 15.84 23.49 12.58
CA LYS A 307 15.55 22.84 13.85
C LYS A 307 14.15 22.25 13.81
N ILE A 308 14.08 20.95 14.00
CA ILE A 308 12.82 20.20 14.06
C ILE A 308 12.50 19.94 15.53
N ILE A 309 11.36 20.43 16.00
CA ILE A 309 10.78 20.04 17.28
C ILE A 309 9.95 18.78 17.04
N PRO A 310 10.33 17.62 17.60
CA PRO A 310 9.60 16.40 17.42
C PRO A 310 8.16 16.54 17.93
N LEU A 311 7.27 15.75 17.35
CA LEU A 311 5.88 15.70 17.81
C LEU A 311 5.85 15.22 19.27
N PRO A 312 5.17 15.96 20.19
CA PRO A 312 5.04 15.54 21.58
C PRO A 312 4.44 14.13 21.72
N GLU A 313 4.81 13.41 22.78
CA GLU A 313 4.41 12.03 23.02
C GLU A 313 2.88 11.86 23.10
N GLU A 314 2.15 12.88 23.60
CA GLU A 314 0.69 12.87 23.68
C GLU A 314 -0.03 12.70 22.35
N TYR A 315 0.64 13.03 21.22
CA TYR A 315 0.12 12.84 19.86
C TYR A 315 0.56 11.53 19.24
N LYS A 316 1.44 10.78 19.89
CA LYS A 316 1.85 9.45 19.45
C LYS A 316 0.92 8.40 20.03
N THR A 317 0.73 7.34 19.30
CA THR A 317 -0.05 6.17 19.74
C THR A 317 0.67 4.91 19.35
N ILE A 318 0.46 3.84 20.11
CA ILE A 318 0.91 2.49 19.77
C ILE A 318 -0.32 1.60 19.84
N ARG A 319 -0.73 1.06 18.70
CA ARG A 319 -1.79 0.06 18.68
C ARG A 319 -1.20 -1.31 18.97
N GLN A 320 -1.31 -1.72 20.21
CA GLN A 320 -0.85 -3.02 20.69
C GLN A 320 -1.98 -3.73 21.43
N TYR A 321 -2.16 -4.99 21.16
CA TYR A 321 -3.24 -5.79 21.71
C TYR A 321 -2.69 -7.08 22.33
N GLY A 322 -3.39 -7.61 23.32
CA GLY A 322 -3.09 -8.95 23.83
C GLY A 322 -3.34 -10.02 22.76
N PRO A 323 -2.75 -11.22 22.89
CA PRO A 323 -2.77 -12.25 21.84
C PRO A 323 -4.17 -12.61 21.32
N PHE A 324 -5.19 -12.65 22.18
CA PHE A 324 -6.56 -12.99 21.80
C PHE A 324 -7.29 -11.80 21.14
N SER A 325 -7.18 -10.60 21.68
CA SER A 325 -7.77 -9.40 21.07
C SER A 325 -7.10 -9.04 19.76
N ALA A 326 -5.80 -9.31 19.61
CA ALA A 326 -5.07 -9.12 18.36
C ALA A 326 -5.62 -9.98 17.21
N ILE A 327 -6.17 -11.19 17.48
CA ILE A 327 -6.81 -12.02 16.44
C ILE A 327 -8.09 -11.35 15.93
N LEU A 328 -8.89 -10.80 16.82
CA LEU A 328 -10.14 -10.13 16.44
C LEU A 328 -9.84 -8.89 15.60
N GLU A 329 -8.89 -8.05 16.04
CA GLU A 329 -8.44 -6.88 15.30
C GLU A 329 -7.82 -7.22 13.94
N ALA A 330 -7.01 -8.29 13.88
CA ALA A 330 -6.42 -8.77 12.62
C ALA A 330 -7.49 -9.25 11.63
N THR A 331 -8.52 -9.94 12.15
CA THR A 331 -9.64 -10.41 11.32
C THR A 331 -10.47 -9.24 10.82
N ASP A 332 -10.80 -8.28 11.69
CA ASP A 332 -11.54 -7.08 11.31
C ASP A 332 -10.75 -6.24 10.29
N LYS A 333 -9.47 -6.01 10.53
CA LYS A 333 -8.59 -5.31 9.58
C LYS A 333 -8.52 -5.99 8.23
N THR A 334 -8.37 -7.32 8.20
CA THR A 334 -8.38 -8.10 6.96
C THR A 334 -9.71 -7.96 6.23
N TRP A 335 -10.83 -8.03 6.97
CA TRP A 335 -12.17 -7.84 6.41
C TRP A 335 -12.40 -6.43 5.85
N GLN A 336 -11.93 -5.38 6.53
CA GLN A 336 -11.95 -4.02 6.03
C GLN A 336 -11.18 -3.87 4.72
N LEU A 337 -9.98 -4.47 4.63
CA LEU A 337 -9.19 -4.48 3.40
C LEU A 337 -9.86 -5.25 2.27
N MET A 338 -10.48 -6.40 2.56
CA MET A 338 -11.27 -7.14 1.57
C MET A 338 -12.40 -6.27 1.00
N LYS A 339 -13.19 -5.63 1.87
CA LYS A 339 -14.27 -4.72 1.45
C LYS A 339 -13.72 -3.56 0.62
N LEU A 340 -12.63 -2.94 1.05
CA LEU A 340 -11.99 -1.86 0.31
C LEU A 340 -11.55 -2.31 -1.07
N THR A 341 -10.86 -3.44 -1.19
CA THR A 341 -10.37 -3.96 -2.48
C THR A 341 -11.53 -4.26 -3.43
N VAL A 342 -12.59 -4.90 -2.94
CA VAL A 342 -13.79 -5.17 -3.76
C VAL A 342 -14.46 -3.86 -4.18
N SER A 343 -14.60 -2.89 -3.27
CA SER A 343 -15.14 -1.56 -3.59
C SER A 343 -14.30 -0.84 -4.64
N MET A 344 -12.97 -0.85 -4.51
CA MET A 344 -12.07 -0.22 -5.49
C MET A 344 -12.15 -0.88 -6.87
N LEU A 345 -12.25 -2.22 -6.93
CA LEU A 345 -12.48 -2.92 -8.19
C LEU A 345 -13.84 -2.54 -8.81
N GLY A 346 -14.89 -2.43 -8.00
CA GLY A 346 -16.19 -1.93 -8.45
C GLY A 346 -16.09 -0.52 -9.03
N LYS A 347 -15.46 0.41 -8.31
CA LYS A 347 -15.25 1.80 -8.73
C LYS A 347 -14.35 1.94 -9.97
N LEU A 348 -13.43 1.01 -10.17
CA LEU A 348 -12.64 0.93 -11.39
C LEU A 348 -13.50 0.52 -12.60
N ILE A 349 -14.44 -0.41 -12.41
CA ILE A 349 -15.36 -0.86 -13.45
C ILE A 349 -16.40 0.22 -13.79
N THR A 350 -16.92 0.95 -12.79
CA THR A 350 -17.89 2.05 -12.99
C THR A 350 -17.22 3.32 -13.54
N GLY A 351 -15.90 3.43 -13.48
CA GLY A 351 -15.14 4.59 -13.98
C GLY A 351 -14.95 5.71 -12.93
N ASP A 352 -15.42 5.54 -11.70
CA ASP A 352 -15.20 6.49 -10.60
C ASP A 352 -13.71 6.57 -10.22
N VAL A 353 -12.98 5.47 -10.41
CA VAL A 353 -11.51 5.39 -10.30
C VAL A 353 -10.92 5.19 -11.69
N LYS A 354 -10.00 6.08 -12.08
CA LYS A 354 -9.36 6.04 -13.40
C LYS A 354 -8.39 4.87 -13.51
N LEU A 355 -8.29 4.26 -14.69
CA LEU A 355 -7.37 3.15 -14.99
C LEU A 355 -5.89 3.48 -14.79
N ASN A 356 -5.50 4.76 -14.88
CA ASN A 356 -4.14 5.20 -14.57
C ASN A 356 -3.78 5.13 -13.07
N ASN A 357 -4.72 4.78 -12.19
CA ASN A 357 -4.45 4.46 -10.78
C ASN A 357 -4.04 3.01 -10.54
N LEU A 358 -4.10 2.15 -11.56
CA LEU A 358 -3.59 0.79 -11.45
C LEU A 358 -2.08 0.80 -11.25
N SER A 359 -1.63 0.20 -10.16
CA SER A 359 -0.23 -0.02 -9.86
C SER A 359 0.26 -1.31 -10.52
N GLY A 360 1.41 -1.24 -11.16
CA GLY A 360 2.06 -2.39 -11.77
C GLY A 360 3.16 -2.98 -10.88
N PRO A 361 3.92 -3.94 -11.42
CA PRO A 361 4.98 -4.63 -10.67
C PRO A 361 6.07 -3.70 -10.13
N ILE A 362 6.37 -2.61 -10.83
CA ILE A 362 7.41 -1.64 -10.42
C ILE A 362 6.96 -0.89 -9.17
N SER A 363 5.72 -0.37 -9.16
CA SER A 363 5.14 0.29 -7.99
C SER A 363 5.06 -0.65 -6.78
N ILE A 364 4.71 -1.93 -7.00
CA ILE A 364 4.67 -2.94 -5.94
C ILE A 364 6.08 -3.22 -5.40
N ALA A 365 7.10 -3.29 -6.27
CA ALA A 365 8.48 -3.47 -5.85
C ALA A 365 9.01 -2.28 -5.05
N GLN A 366 8.68 -1.05 -5.45
CA GLN A 366 9.01 0.15 -4.68
C GLN A 366 8.32 0.14 -3.30
N GLY A 367 7.03 -0.21 -3.25
CA GLY A 367 6.29 -0.34 -2.00
C GLY A 367 6.87 -1.41 -1.07
N ALA A 368 7.31 -2.55 -1.61
CA ALA A 368 7.99 -3.59 -0.85
C ALA A 368 9.30 -3.09 -0.23
N GLY A 369 10.15 -2.43 -1.03
CA GLY A 369 11.41 -1.87 -0.59
C GLY A 369 11.24 -0.81 0.49
N MET A 370 10.36 0.16 0.27
CA MET A 370 10.04 1.22 1.25
C MET A 370 9.52 0.61 2.56
N SER A 371 8.58 -0.33 2.47
CA SER A 371 8.02 -0.97 3.67
C SER A 371 9.10 -1.73 4.46
N ALA A 372 10.04 -2.37 3.77
CA ALA A 372 11.16 -3.06 4.40
C ALA A 372 12.16 -2.08 5.04
N GLU A 373 12.39 -0.90 4.47
CA GLU A 373 13.21 0.17 5.06
C GLU A 373 12.61 0.71 6.36
N PHE A 374 11.29 0.86 6.43
CA PHE A 374 10.59 1.28 7.65
C PHE A 374 10.57 0.20 8.74
N GLY A 375 10.92 -1.03 8.42
CA GLY A 375 11.09 -2.14 9.37
C GLY A 375 10.08 -3.26 9.21
N VAL A 376 10.30 -4.33 10.01
CA VAL A 376 9.57 -5.60 9.89
C VAL A 376 8.05 -5.43 10.05
N ILE A 377 7.59 -4.55 10.93
CA ILE A 377 6.15 -4.30 11.16
C ILE A 377 5.50 -3.79 9.87
N TYR A 378 6.08 -2.78 9.23
CA TYR A 378 5.56 -2.20 8.00
C TYR A 378 5.64 -3.18 6.83
N TYR A 379 6.70 -4.00 6.79
CA TYR A 379 6.82 -5.04 5.77
C TYR A 379 5.78 -6.14 5.94
N LEU A 380 5.48 -6.58 7.17
CA LEU A 380 4.40 -7.53 7.43
C LEU A 380 3.02 -6.96 7.07
N MET A 381 2.78 -5.67 7.36
CA MET A 381 1.55 -4.98 6.94
C MET A 381 1.41 -4.93 5.42
N PHE A 382 2.51 -4.65 4.72
CA PHE A 382 2.56 -4.68 3.26
C PHE A 382 2.27 -6.08 2.71
N LEU A 383 2.90 -7.12 3.25
CA LEU A 383 2.64 -8.51 2.87
C LEU A 383 1.17 -8.89 3.08
N ALA A 384 0.58 -8.49 4.21
CA ALA A 384 -0.83 -8.75 4.50
C ALA A 384 -1.75 -8.05 3.49
N LEU A 385 -1.48 -6.79 3.14
CA LEU A 385 -2.23 -6.03 2.14
C LEU A 385 -2.17 -6.70 0.76
N ILE A 386 -0.97 -7.04 0.30
CA ILE A 386 -0.80 -7.69 -1.01
C ILE A 386 -1.42 -9.09 -1.00
N SER A 387 -1.36 -9.82 0.14
CA SER A 387 -2.01 -11.12 0.28
C SER A 387 -3.52 -11.04 0.13
N VAL A 388 -4.17 -10.05 0.76
CA VAL A 388 -5.61 -9.80 0.59
C VAL A 388 -5.94 -9.49 -0.87
N ASN A 389 -5.19 -8.59 -1.50
CA ASN A 389 -5.41 -8.21 -2.89
C ASN A 389 -5.24 -9.43 -3.83
N LEU A 390 -4.20 -10.23 -3.62
CA LEU A 390 -3.95 -11.45 -4.39
C LEU A 390 -5.09 -12.46 -4.23
N GLY A 391 -5.58 -12.65 -3.00
CA GLY A 391 -6.72 -13.53 -2.72
C GLY A 391 -7.99 -13.08 -3.44
N ILE A 392 -8.31 -11.79 -3.42
CA ILE A 392 -9.50 -11.24 -4.07
C ILE A 392 -9.38 -11.30 -5.60
N ILE A 393 -8.22 -10.90 -6.15
CA ILE A 393 -8.00 -10.94 -7.60
C ILE A 393 -8.11 -12.38 -8.11
N ASN A 394 -7.54 -13.36 -7.40
CA ASN A 394 -7.65 -14.76 -7.79
C ASN A 394 -9.09 -15.30 -7.68
N LEU A 395 -9.94 -14.74 -6.83
CA LEU A 395 -11.37 -15.08 -6.79
C LEU A 395 -12.20 -14.38 -7.88
N PHE A 396 -11.61 -13.46 -8.64
CA PHE A 396 -12.33 -12.78 -9.72
C PHE A 396 -12.70 -13.80 -10.82
N PRO A 397 -13.92 -13.72 -11.42
CA PRO A 397 -14.41 -14.73 -12.37
C PRO A 397 -13.76 -14.61 -13.77
N LEU A 398 -12.43 -14.49 -13.80
CA LEU A 398 -11.63 -14.53 -15.02
C LEU A 398 -11.12 -15.97 -15.25
N PRO A 399 -11.29 -16.54 -16.43
CA PRO A 399 -10.99 -17.95 -16.70
C PRO A 399 -9.56 -18.42 -16.39
N VAL A 400 -8.60 -17.51 -16.37
CA VAL A 400 -7.19 -17.80 -16.08
C VAL A 400 -6.90 -17.84 -14.57
N LEU A 401 -7.82 -17.33 -13.75
CA LEU A 401 -7.71 -17.25 -12.30
C LEU A 401 -8.56 -18.33 -11.62
N ASP A 402 -8.32 -18.58 -10.35
CA ASP A 402 -9.08 -19.56 -9.56
C ASP A 402 -10.59 -19.31 -9.59
N GLY A 403 -11.01 -18.04 -9.54
CA GLY A 403 -12.41 -17.63 -9.61
C GLY A 403 -13.09 -18.04 -10.90
N GLY A 404 -12.37 -18.05 -12.03
CA GLY A 404 -12.90 -18.58 -13.30
C GLY A 404 -13.11 -20.09 -13.28
N HIS A 405 -12.18 -20.84 -12.67
CA HIS A 405 -12.36 -22.27 -12.46
C HIS A 405 -13.52 -22.55 -11.50
N LEU A 406 -13.69 -21.78 -10.43
CA LEU A 406 -14.83 -21.88 -9.53
C LEU A 406 -16.15 -21.59 -10.25
N LEU A 407 -16.17 -20.62 -11.15
CA LEU A 407 -17.35 -20.31 -11.98
C LEU A 407 -17.71 -21.50 -12.88
N PHE A 408 -16.73 -22.12 -13.55
CA PHE A 408 -17.00 -23.32 -14.35
C PHE A 408 -17.54 -24.47 -13.52
N LEU A 409 -17.03 -24.69 -12.31
CA LEU A 409 -17.55 -25.70 -11.38
C LEU A 409 -18.97 -25.39 -10.89
N ALA A 410 -19.28 -24.10 -10.67
CA ALA A 410 -20.64 -23.68 -10.32
C ALA A 410 -21.62 -23.97 -11.47
N ILE A 411 -21.24 -23.66 -12.71
CA ILE A 411 -22.03 -23.99 -13.91
C ILE A 411 -22.18 -25.49 -14.05
N GLU A 412 -21.12 -26.26 -13.86
CA GLU A 412 -21.16 -27.74 -13.92
C GLU A 412 -22.16 -28.31 -12.90
N LYS A 413 -22.15 -27.78 -11.67
CA LYS A 413 -23.09 -28.19 -10.61
C LYS A 413 -24.55 -27.89 -10.97
N LEU A 414 -24.80 -26.71 -11.56
CA LEU A 414 -26.16 -26.29 -11.95
C LEU A 414 -26.67 -27.05 -13.19
N LYS A 415 -25.80 -27.28 -14.17
CA LYS A 415 -26.14 -27.93 -15.42
C LYS A 415 -26.18 -29.46 -15.33
N GLY A 416 -25.53 -30.04 -14.31
CA GLY A 416 -25.39 -31.50 -14.14
C GLY A 416 -24.32 -32.16 -15.03
N GLY A 417 -23.42 -31.34 -15.61
CA GLY A 417 -22.31 -31.84 -16.44
C GLY A 417 -21.27 -30.76 -16.72
N PRO A 418 -20.04 -31.13 -17.08
CA PRO A 418 -18.94 -30.19 -17.27
C PRO A 418 -19.23 -29.22 -18.42
N VAL A 419 -18.64 -28.02 -18.33
CA VAL A 419 -18.61 -27.04 -19.42
C VAL A 419 -17.75 -27.62 -20.55
N SER A 420 -18.21 -27.48 -21.80
CA SER A 420 -17.50 -28.07 -22.96
C SER A 420 -16.09 -27.49 -23.09
N GLU A 421 -15.13 -28.30 -23.50
CA GLU A 421 -13.72 -27.90 -23.67
C GLU A 421 -13.58 -26.71 -24.61
N ARG A 422 -14.39 -26.65 -25.70
CA ARG A 422 -14.37 -25.51 -26.63
C ARG A 422 -14.71 -24.17 -25.93
N VAL A 423 -15.69 -24.19 -25.04
CA VAL A 423 -16.07 -22.97 -24.27
C VAL A 423 -15.00 -22.62 -23.27
N GLN A 424 -14.41 -23.59 -22.57
CA GLN A 424 -13.31 -23.37 -21.66
C GLN A 424 -12.11 -22.79 -22.39
N ASP A 425 -11.65 -23.37 -23.49
CA ASP A 425 -10.50 -22.92 -24.29
C ASP A 425 -10.71 -21.47 -24.81
N PHE A 426 -11.90 -21.19 -25.33
CA PHE A 426 -12.25 -19.86 -25.81
C PHE A 426 -12.20 -18.83 -24.67
N SER A 427 -12.75 -19.17 -23.52
CA SER A 427 -12.75 -18.32 -22.33
C SER A 427 -11.33 -18.08 -21.80
N TYR A 428 -10.47 -19.12 -21.77
CA TYR A 428 -9.06 -18.98 -21.39
C TYR A 428 -8.29 -18.04 -22.32
N ARG A 429 -8.53 -18.13 -23.64
CA ARG A 429 -7.89 -17.20 -24.61
C ARG A 429 -8.29 -15.76 -24.36
N ILE A 430 -9.59 -15.48 -24.17
CA ILE A 430 -10.07 -14.13 -23.86
C ILE A 430 -9.52 -13.65 -22.53
N GLY A 431 -9.58 -14.46 -21.49
CA GLY A 431 -9.05 -14.11 -20.15
C GLY A 431 -7.56 -13.81 -20.18
N SER A 432 -6.77 -14.61 -20.93
CA SER A 432 -5.33 -14.38 -21.09
C SER A 432 -5.02 -13.07 -21.83
N ILE A 433 -5.76 -12.77 -22.91
CA ILE A 433 -5.60 -11.50 -23.65
C ILE A 433 -5.91 -10.31 -22.72
N LEU A 434 -7.03 -10.38 -21.98
CA LEU A 434 -7.43 -9.33 -21.05
C LEU A 434 -6.37 -9.13 -19.96
N LEU A 435 -5.85 -10.22 -19.39
CA LEU A 435 -4.79 -10.15 -18.37
C LEU A 435 -3.52 -9.50 -18.90
N VAL A 436 -3.08 -9.86 -20.13
CA VAL A 436 -1.92 -9.26 -20.78
C VAL A 436 -2.13 -7.76 -21.03
N LEU A 437 -3.33 -7.36 -21.48
CA LEU A 437 -3.67 -5.96 -21.69
C LEU A 437 -3.66 -5.16 -20.37
N LEU A 438 -4.25 -5.71 -19.30
CA LEU A 438 -4.23 -5.07 -17.98
C LEU A 438 -2.81 -4.95 -17.42
N MET A 439 -1.99 -5.99 -17.58
CA MET A 439 -0.58 -5.96 -17.17
C MET A 439 0.22 -4.92 -17.99
N GLY A 440 0.00 -4.87 -19.30
CA GLY A 440 0.61 -3.86 -20.17
C GLY A 440 0.24 -2.44 -19.77
N LEU A 441 -1.05 -2.21 -19.45
CA LEU A 441 -1.52 -0.92 -18.95
C LEU A 441 -0.90 -0.57 -17.59
N ALA A 442 -0.83 -1.52 -16.66
CA ALA A 442 -0.22 -1.31 -15.35
C ALA A 442 1.27 -0.97 -15.46
N LEU A 443 2.01 -1.66 -16.34
CA LEU A 443 3.40 -1.35 -16.65
C LEU A 443 3.55 0.04 -17.28
N PHE A 444 2.70 0.39 -18.24
CA PHE A 444 2.69 1.72 -18.84
C PHE A 444 2.45 2.81 -17.80
N ASN A 445 1.50 2.60 -16.88
CA ASN A 445 1.25 3.51 -15.77
C ASN A 445 2.49 3.65 -14.87
N ASP A 446 3.14 2.54 -14.53
CA ASP A 446 4.36 2.55 -13.71
C ASP A 446 5.47 3.38 -14.37
N PHE A 447 5.74 3.15 -15.67
CA PHE A 447 6.73 3.93 -16.41
C PHE A 447 6.38 5.43 -16.54
N SER A 448 5.09 5.75 -16.63
CA SER A 448 4.66 7.15 -16.69
C SER A 448 4.82 7.91 -15.37
N ARG A 449 5.09 7.20 -14.27
CA ARG A 449 5.27 7.74 -12.91
C ARG A 449 6.75 7.82 -12.49
N LEU A 450 7.66 7.18 -13.23
CA LEU A 450 9.12 7.25 -13.01
C LEU A 450 9.69 8.56 -13.55
#